data_0e43216239fc5436d43a210bffc1bfed
#
_entry.id   0e43216239fc5436d43a210bffc1bfed
#
_cell.length_a   1.000
_cell.length_b   1.000
_cell.length_c   1.000
_cell.angle_alpha   90.00
_cell.angle_beta   90.00
_cell.angle_gamma   90.00
#
_symmetry.space_group_name_H-M   'P 1'
#
loop_
_entity.id
_entity.type
_entity.pdbx_description
1 polymer ?
#
loop_
_entity_poly.entity_id
_entity_poly.type
_entity_poly.pdbx_seq_one_letter_code
_entity_poly.pdbx_strand_id
1 'polypeptide(L)'
;MVIILVGNFGVNDVITMAHGSGGQAGHELMEKILLPAFDNPILREMHDGAKLDLSTNKIAFTTDSYVVKPLFFAGGNIGKLAVCGTVNDLAMTGAIAKYISVGMIIEEGFPLKDLQEIVNTMRKAADEAGVYIVTGD
;
A
#
# COMPACT_ATOMS: atom_id res chain seq x y z
N MET A 1 3.87 -7.04 0.92
CA MET A 1 3.13 -6.56 2.12
C MET A 1 1.64 -6.65 1.85
N VAL A 2 0.85 -7.16 2.77
CA VAL A 2 -0.62 -7.21 2.67
C VAL A 2 -1.24 -6.42 3.83
N ILE A 3 -2.26 -5.61 3.53
CA ILE A 3 -3.01 -4.83 4.51
C ILE A 3 -4.47 -5.25 4.46
N ILE A 4 -5.07 -5.51 5.62
CA ILE A 4 -6.47 -5.89 5.73
C ILE A 4 -7.23 -4.75 6.42
N LEU A 5 -8.16 -4.14 5.70
CA LEU A 5 -8.98 -3.02 6.15
C LEU A 5 -10.41 -3.49 6.41
N VAL A 6 -10.77 -3.59 7.68
CA VAL A 6 -12.12 -3.99 8.15
C VAL A 6 -12.66 -2.99 9.16
N GLY A 7 -13.96 -2.68 9.07
CA GLY A 7 -14.62 -1.77 10.01
C GLY A 7 -16.12 -1.60 9.74
N ASN A 8 -16.81 -0.89 10.63
CA ASN A 8 -18.21 -0.52 10.44
C ASN A 8 -18.28 0.92 9.90
N PHE A 9 -18.82 1.12 8.71
CA PHE A 9 -18.76 2.39 7.99
C PHE A 9 -20.15 2.92 7.62
N GLY A 10 -20.34 4.24 7.68
CA GLY A 10 -21.55 4.95 7.25
C GLY A 10 -21.53 5.34 5.76
N VAL A 11 -22.68 5.69 5.23
CA VAL A 11 -22.97 5.87 3.79
C VAL A 11 -22.37 7.17 3.25
N ASN A 12 -21.41 7.11 2.34
CA ASN A 12 -21.11 7.97 1.18
C ASN A 12 -19.63 7.82 0.80
N ASP A 13 -19.36 7.64 -0.49
CA ASP A 13 -18.01 7.45 -1.04
C ASP A 13 -17.26 6.29 -0.37
N VAL A 14 -17.75 5.08 -0.58
CA VAL A 14 -17.20 3.85 0.01
C VAL A 14 -16.68 2.90 -1.04
N ILE A 15 -15.80 2.00 -0.63
CA ILE A 15 -15.38 0.86 -1.43
C ILE A 15 -16.57 -0.09 -1.63
N THR A 16 -16.75 -0.54 -2.86
CA THR A 16 -17.73 -1.56 -3.25
C THR A 16 -17.04 -2.71 -3.97
N MET A 17 -17.73 -3.82 -4.15
CA MET A 17 -17.21 -4.96 -4.93
C MET A 17 -16.79 -4.58 -6.35
N ALA A 18 -17.39 -3.52 -6.94
CA ALA A 18 -17.01 -3.05 -8.27
C ALA A 18 -15.56 -2.53 -8.35
N HIS A 19 -15.01 -2.02 -7.24
CA HIS A 19 -13.63 -1.53 -7.20
C HIS A 19 -12.60 -2.66 -7.31
N GLY A 20 -12.92 -3.86 -6.79
CA GLY A 20 -12.05 -5.03 -6.88
C GLY A 20 -12.29 -5.92 -8.12
N SER A 21 -13.25 -5.59 -8.99
CA SER A 21 -13.59 -6.44 -10.14
C SER A 21 -12.77 -6.19 -11.41
N GLY A 22 -11.77 -5.30 -11.36
CA GLY A 22 -10.92 -4.95 -12.51
C GLY A 22 -11.60 -4.09 -13.58
N GLY A 23 -12.80 -3.54 -13.29
CA GLY A 23 -13.55 -2.69 -14.21
C GLY A 23 -13.23 -1.20 -14.04
N GLN A 24 -14.13 -0.34 -14.57
CA GLN A 24 -13.96 1.12 -14.55
C GLN A 24 -13.78 1.68 -13.11
N ALA A 25 -14.54 1.16 -12.14
CA ALA A 25 -14.43 1.62 -10.74
C ALA A 25 -13.04 1.33 -10.14
N GLY A 26 -12.46 0.16 -10.41
CA GLY A 26 -11.09 -0.17 -10.00
C GLY A 26 -10.05 0.74 -10.66
N HIS A 27 -10.22 0.99 -11.95
CA HIS A 27 -9.35 1.91 -12.69
C HIS A 27 -9.42 3.34 -12.13
N GLU A 28 -10.62 3.84 -11.82
CA GLU A 28 -10.80 5.14 -11.19
C GLU A 28 -10.18 5.21 -9.77
N LEU A 29 -10.29 4.15 -9.00
CA LEU A 29 -9.65 4.05 -7.68
C LEU A 29 -8.12 4.15 -7.81
N MET A 30 -7.55 3.41 -8.77
CA MET A 30 -6.13 3.45 -9.06
C MET A 30 -5.69 4.86 -9.46
N GLU A 31 -6.35 5.49 -10.43
CA GLU A 31 -5.97 6.80 -10.95
C GLU A 31 -6.16 7.95 -9.97
N LYS A 32 -7.24 7.92 -9.16
CA LYS A 32 -7.61 9.05 -8.29
C LYS A 32 -6.99 8.97 -6.90
N ILE A 33 -6.70 7.75 -6.41
CA ILE A 33 -6.27 7.55 -5.02
C ILE A 33 -4.87 6.93 -4.96
N LEU A 34 -4.66 5.77 -5.59
CA LEU A 34 -3.43 5.01 -5.38
C LEU A 34 -2.25 5.57 -6.17
N LEU A 35 -2.43 5.84 -7.46
CA LEU A 35 -1.37 6.37 -8.30
C LEU A 35 -0.86 7.74 -7.83
N PRO A 36 -1.72 8.73 -7.49
CA PRO A 36 -1.23 10.00 -6.96
C PRO A 36 -0.52 9.86 -5.61
N ALA A 37 -0.94 8.93 -4.77
CA ALA A 37 -0.31 8.68 -3.47
C ALA A 37 1.07 8.04 -3.61
N PHE A 38 1.23 7.06 -4.49
CA PHE A 38 2.46 6.26 -4.63
C PHE A 38 3.32 6.63 -5.84
N ASP A 39 3.07 7.75 -6.48
CA ASP A 39 3.66 8.17 -7.75
C ASP A 39 5.19 8.00 -7.82
N ASN A 40 5.63 7.16 -8.77
CA ASN A 40 7.03 6.96 -9.12
C ASN A 40 7.15 6.43 -10.56
N PRO A 41 8.35 6.47 -11.18
CA PRO A 41 8.52 6.08 -12.58
C PRO A 41 8.08 4.63 -12.90
N ILE A 42 8.23 3.69 -11.96
CA ILE A 42 7.90 2.28 -12.15
C ILE A 42 6.38 2.09 -12.12
N LEU A 43 5.71 2.66 -11.12
CA LEU A 43 4.25 2.56 -10.99
C LEU A 43 3.49 3.25 -12.13
N ARG A 44 4.04 4.32 -12.69
CA ARG A 44 3.45 5.05 -13.83
C ARG A 44 3.31 4.21 -15.10
N GLU A 45 4.06 3.10 -15.22
CA GLU A 45 3.91 2.17 -16.34
C GLU A 45 2.55 1.44 -16.32
N MET A 46 1.86 1.42 -15.19
CA MET A 46 0.52 0.82 -15.00
C MET A 46 0.43 -0.62 -15.51
N HIS A 47 1.50 -1.40 -15.34
CA HIS A 47 1.52 -2.82 -15.64
C HIS A 47 1.04 -3.66 -14.45
N ASP A 48 0.59 -4.88 -14.69
CA ASP A 48 0.19 -5.83 -13.64
C ASP A 48 1.33 -6.22 -12.68
N GLY A 49 2.55 -5.85 -13.01
CA GLY A 49 3.73 -6.08 -12.16
C GLY A 49 4.83 -5.07 -12.42
N ALA A 50 5.72 -4.91 -11.48
CA ALA A 50 6.87 -4.02 -11.57
C ALA A 50 8.09 -4.71 -12.19
N LYS A 51 8.74 -4.05 -13.16
CA LYS A 51 10.06 -4.45 -13.67
C LYS A 51 11.12 -3.68 -12.91
N LEU A 52 12.08 -4.40 -12.32
CA LEU A 52 13.09 -3.82 -11.45
C LEU A 52 14.49 -4.14 -11.99
N ASP A 53 15.27 -3.10 -12.26
CA ASP A 53 16.70 -3.25 -12.57
C ASP A 53 17.50 -3.25 -11.27
N LEU A 54 18.16 -4.40 -11.00
CA LEU A 54 18.94 -4.59 -9.79
C LEU A 54 20.44 -4.55 -10.12
N SER A 55 21.18 -3.73 -9.39
CA SER A 55 22.64 -3.63 -9.51
C SER A 55 23.40 -4.75 -8.79
N THR A 56 22.70 -5.75 -8.24
CA THR A 56 23.27 -6.84 -7.45
C THR A 56 22.68 -8.18 -7.86
N ASN A 57 23.43 -9.25 -7.65
CA ASN A 57 22.98 -10.63 -7.83
C ASN A 57 22.47 -11.29 -6.54
N LYS A 58 22.41 -10.54 -5.44
CA LYS A 58 21.86 -11.00 -4.16
C LYS A 58 20.72 -10.08 -3.75
N ILE A 59 19.59 -10.67 -3.43
CA ILE A 59 18.41 -9.96 -2.94
C ILE A 59 17.96 -10.54 -1.60
N ALA A 60 17.42 -9.69 -0.73
CA ALA A 60 16.60 -10.09 0.40
C ALA A 60 15.15 -9.78 0.09
N PHE A 61 14.25 -10.66 0.47
CA PHE A 61 12.83 -10.55 0.23
C PHE A 61 12.05 -10.99 1.47
N THR A 62 11.04 -10.23 1.84
CA THR A 62 10.11 -10.58 2.93
C THR A 62 8.67 -10.30 2.51
N THR A 63 7.72 -10.92 3.20
CA THR A 63 6.30 -10.64 3.05
C THR A 63 5.62 -10.67 4.42
N ASP A 64 4.82 -9.65 4.70
CA ASP A 64 4.09 -9.49 5.94
C ASP A 64 2.63 -9.18 5.67
N SER A 65 1.78 -9.50 6.63
CA SER A 65 0.36 -9.16 6.62
C SER A 65 0.01 -8.35 7.86
N TYR A 66 -0.71 -7.26 7.66
CA TYR A 66 -1.07 -6.34 8.73
C TYR A 66 -2.58 -6.26 8.88
N VAL A 67 -3.02 -6.47 10.10
CA VAL A 67 -4.37 -6.23 10.57
C VAL A 67 -4.29 -5.62 11.96
N VAL A 68 -4.98 -4.49 12.18
CA VAL A 68 -4.98 -3.81 13.47
C VAL A 68 -6.32 -3.13 13.71
N LYS A 69 -6.76 -3.10 14.95
CA LYS A 69 -7.98 -2.41 15.37
C LYS A 69 -7.68 -1.61 16.65
N PRO A 70 -7.94 -0.28 16.66
CA PRO A 70 -8.44 0.54 15.55
C PRO A 70 -7.40 0.73 14.44
N LEU A 71 -7.86 1.07 13.22
CA LEU A 71 -6.98 1.34 12.07
C LEU A 71 -6.15 2.62 12.24
N PHE A 72 -6.70 3.60 12.93
CA PHE A 72 -6.07 4.87 13.31
C PHE A 72 -5.80 4.86 14.82
N PHE A 73 -4.58 5.18 15.22
CA PHE A 73 -4.13 5.12 16.60
C PHE A 73 -3.13 6.23 16.91
N ALA A 74 -2.80 6.42 18.17
CA ALA A 74 -1.80 7.41 18.58
C ALA A 74 -0.45 7.14 17.90
N GLY A 75 0.05 8.09 17.13
CA GLY A 75 1.33 7.99 16.41
C GLY A 75 1.23 7.50 14.97
N GLY A 76 0.03 7.13 14.46
CA GLY A 76 -0.12 6.74 13.07
C GLY A 76 -1.39 5.95 12.75
N ASN A 77 -1.31 5.18 11.69
CA ASN A 77 -2.35 4.25 11.27
C ASN A 77 -1.74 2.97 10.69
N ILE A 78 -2.58 2.05 10.25
CA ILE A 78 -2.14 0.78 9.68
C ILE A 78 -1.17 0.96 8.50
N GLY A 79 -1.30 2.03 7.71
CA GLY A 79 -0.41 2.31 6.57
C GLY A 79 1.03 2.57 7.02
N LYS A 80 1.22 3.40 8.05
CA LYS A 80 2.55 3.62 8.65
C LYS A 80 3.10 2.33 9.26
N LEU A 81 2.26 1.62 10.03
CA LEU A 81 2.66 0.37 10.67
C LEU A 81 3.17 -0.65 9.63
N ALA A 82 2.45 -0.81 8.52
CA ALA A 82 2.78 -1.77 7.49
C ALA A 82 4.11 -1.45 6.79
N VAL A 83 4.32 -0.21 6.37
CA VAL A 83 5.58 0.20 5.74
C VAL A 83 6.75 0.05 6.70
N CYS A 84 6.64 0.59 7.92
CA CYS A 84 7.73 0.53 8.90
C CYS A 84 8.06 -0.91 9.32
N GLY A 85 7.04 -1.75 9.55
CA GLY A 85 7.25 -3.15 9.94
C GLY A 85 7.98 -3.94 8.85
N THR A 86 7.51 -3.85 7.60
CA THR A 86 8.14 -4.55 6.47
C THR A 86 9.59 -4.08 6.22
N VAL A 87 9.85 -2.77 6.33
CA VAL A 87 11.20 -2.22 6.20
C VAL A 87 12.11 -2.71 7.33
N ASN A 88 11.59 -2.77 8.56
CA ASN A 88 12.33 -3.28 9.71
C ASN A 88 12.73 -4.75 9.54
N ASP A 89 11.83 -5.59 9.04
CA ASP A 89 12.13 -7.01 8.81
C ASP A 89 13.27 -7.20 7.79
N LEU A 90 13.28 -6.42 6.70
CA LEU A 90 14.40 -6.41 5.78
C LEU A 90 15.68 -5.91 6.43
N ALA A 91 15.62 -4.84 7.23
CA ALA A 91 16.77 -4.29 7.92
C ALA A 91 17.42 -5.31 8.88
N MET A 92 16.61 -6.18 9.52
CA MET A 92 17.11 -7.25 10.38
C MET A 92 17.94 -8.30 9.64
N THR A 93 17.78 -8.42 8.32
CA THR A 93 18.63 -9.27 7.46
C THR A 93 19.93 -8.58 7.03
N GLY A 94 20.14 -7.32 7.40
CA GLY A 94 21.24 -6.49 6.94
C GLY A 94 21.03 -5.90 5.54
N ALA A 95 19.84 -6.04 4.96
CA ALA A 95 19.49 -5.50 3.65
C ALA A 95 19.02 -4.04 3.74
N ILE A 96 19.19 -3.31 2.64
CA ILE A 96 18.62 -1.97 2.46
C ILE A 96 17.36 -2.15 1.63
N ALA A 97 16.20 -1.83 2.20
CA ALA A 97 14.93 -1.84 1.50
C ALA A 97 14.94 -0.85 0.33
N LYS A 98 14.40 -1.25 -0.82
CA LYS A 98 14.32 -0.42 -2.02
C LYS A 98 12.91 -0.34 -2.58
N TYR A 99 12.21 -1.47 -2.60
CA TYR A 99 10.92 -1.62 -3.26
C TYR A 99 9.93 -2.37 -2.38
N ILE A 100 8.68 -1.95 -2.41
CA ILE A 100 7.55 -2.58 -1.72
C ILE A 100 6.46 -2.88 -2.74
N SER A 101 5.92 -4.09 -2.71
CA SER A 101 4.61 -4.40 -3.29
C SER A 101 3.55 -4.34 -2.19
N VAL A 102 2.35 -3.87 -2.54
CA VAL A 102 1.24 -3.73 -1.59
C VAL A 102 0.02 -4.47 -2.11
N GLY A 103 -0.48 -5.44 -1.37
CA GLY A 103 -1.83 -5.99 -1.55
C GLY A 103 -2.74 -5.40 -0.48
N MET A 104 -3.94 -4.95 -0.87
CA MET A 104 -4.94 -4.42 0.06
C MET A 104 -6.22 -5.23 0.00
N ILE A 105 -6.58 -5.87 1.11
CA ILE A 105 -7.87 -6.54 1.27
C ILE A 105 -8.78 -5.57 2.01
N ILE A 106 -9.75 -5.00 1.30
CA ILE A 106 -10.61 -3.92 1.80
C ILE A 106 -12.04 -4.44 1.90
N GLU A 107 -12.64 -4.33 3.09
CA GLU A 107 -14.04 -4.68 3.30
C GLU A 107 -14.96 -3.75 2.50
N GLU A 108 -16.01 -4.31 1.92
CA GLU A 108 -17.04 -3.53 1.25
C GLU A 108 -17.68 -2.52 2.23
N GLY A 109 -17.87 -1.29 1.80
CA GLY A 109 -18.35 -0.20 2.66
C GLY A 109 -17.24 0.63 3.30
N PHE A 110 -15.96 0.29 3.08
CA PHE A 110 -14.84 1.08 3.63
C PHE A 110 -14.83 2.50 3.06
N PRO A 111 -14.73 3.56 3.89
CA PRO A 111 -14.74 4.94 3.42
C PRO A 111 -13.53 5.26 2.54
N LEU A 112 -13.77 5.82 1.36
CA LEU A 112 -12.69 6.27 0.46
C LEU A 112 -11.80 7.33 1.11
N LYS A 113 -12.36 8.19 1.97
CA LYS A 113 -11.60 9.18 2.73
C LYS A 113 -10.57 8.53 3.65
N ASP A 114 -10.95 7.46 4.35
CA ASP A 114 -10.06 6.76 5.26
C ASP A 114 -8.97 6.00 4.49
N LEU A 115 -9.32 5.41 3.35
CA LEU A 115 -8.33 4.82 2.43
C LEU A 115 -7.33 5.86 1.96
N GLN A 116 -7.80 7.05 1.52
CA GLN A 116 -6.93 8.15 1.09
C GLN A 116 -5.96 8.56 2.20
N GLU A 117 -6.42 8.64 3.45
CA GLU A 117 -5.56 8.98 4.58
C GLU A 117 -4.50 7.90 4.84
N ILE A 118 -4.90 6.62 4.76
CA ILE A 118 -4.00 5.48 4.94
C ILE A 118 -2.90 5.48 3.87
N VAL A 119 -3.26 5.61 2.58
CA VAL A 119 -2.27 5.59 1.49
C VAL A 119 -1.34 6.80 1.53
N ASN A 120 -1.84 7.97 1.92
CA ASN A 120 -1.01 9.15 2.14
C ASN A 120 0.00 8.95 3.28
N THR A 121 -0.40 8.26 4.33
CA THR A 121 0.49 7.92 5.46
C THR A 121 1.52 6.86 5.04
N MET A 122 1.12 5.87 4.24
CA MET A 122 2.05 4.90 3.64
C MET A 122 3.10 5.61 2.79
N ARG A 123 2.69 6.56 1.95
CA ARG A 123 3.61 7.36 1.13
C ARG A 123 4.64 8.07 1.99
N LYS A 124 4.22 8.79 3.03
CA LYS A 124 5.12 9.48 3.94
C LYS A 124 6.14 8.53 4.58
N ALA A 125 5.67 7.39 5.08
CA ALA A 125 6.55 6.39 5.68
C ALA A 125 7.53 5.78 4.66
N ALA A 126 7.11 5.56 3.42
CA ALA A 126 7.95 5.09 2.33
C ALA A 126 9.04 6.11 1.96
N ASP A 127 8.67 7.40 1.87
CA ASP A 127 9.62 8.50 1.61
C ASP A 127 10.66 8.60 2.74
N GLU A 128 10.24 8.52 4.00
CA GLU A 128 11.15 8.51 5.17
C GLU A 128 12.11 7.32 5.15
N ALA A 129 11.65 6.15 4.71
CA ALA A 129 12.46 4.94 4.59
C ALA A 129 13.32 4.89 3.31
N GLY A 130 13.11 5.79 2.35
CA GLY A 130 13.79 5.79 1.06
C GLY A 130 13.41 4.61 0.16
N VAL A 131 12.15 4.13 0.23
CA VAL A 131 11.63 3.01 -0.54
C VAL A 131 10.52 3.46 -1.49
N TYR A 132 10.36 2.74 -2.61
CA TYR A 132 9.26 2.95 -3.55
C TYR A 132 8.21 1.85 -3.42
N ILE A 133 6.94 2.24 -3.43
CA ILE A 133 5.82 1.33 -3.62
C ILE A 133 5.63 1.20 -5.12
N VAL A 134 5.98 0.05 -5.69
CA VAL A 134 6.16 -0.11 -7.14
C VAL A 134 5.07 -0.93 -7.82
N THR A 135 4.28 -1.62 -7.06
CA THR A 135 3.09 -2.36 -7.54
C THR A 135 2.14 -2.58 -6.37
N GLY A 136 0.85 -2.68 -6.67
CA GLY A 136 -0.16 -2.94 -5.67
C GLY A 136 -1.52 -3.20 -6.26
N ASP A 137 -2.34 -3.88 -5.46
CA ASP A 137 -3.71 -4.27 -5.80
C ASP A 137 -4.58 -4.20 -4.53
#